data_b6ab2369dc7046aaae3e65397bd23b76
#
_entry.id   b6ab2369dc7046aaae3e65397bd23b76
#
_cell.length_a   1.000
_cell.length_b   1.000
_cell.length_c   1.000
_cell.angle_alpha   90.00
_cell.angle_beta   90.00
_cell.angle_gamma   90.00
#
_symmetry.space_group_name_H-M   'P 1'
#
loop_
_entity.id
_entity.type
_entity.pdbx_description
1 polymer ?
#
loop_
_entity_poly.entity_id
_entity_poly.type
_entity_poly.pdbx_seq_one_letter_code
_entity_poly.pdbx_strand_id
1 'polypeptide(L)'
;VEMQLAHEGSVGPDAAISPQGVDRMGCRRRRALWGAVGVVIVLTLLLGLGGWLWWTRPGTTSVAVPAEVEGVMISLDGSIPAPETKVGRLETGGMRSEGHQWIGSVRWTPKGGNPAKYEMHLGESIHIDGLGTVTLLAVNPPPLILQEKEGGWTTRAHVVLDPELHWCERWDPC
;
A
#
# COMPACT_ATOMS: atom_id res chain seq x y z
N VAL A 1 -33.13 34.66 -99.49
CA VAL A 1 -33.59 33.32 -99.66
C VAL A 1 -32.82 32.39 -98.72
N GLU A 2 -33.51 32.01 -97.69
CA GLU A 2 -33.82 30.72 -97.19
C GLU A 2 -32.72 30.03 -96.35
N MET A 3 -33.10 29.73 -95.22
CA MET A 3 -33.72 28.62 -94.47
C MET A 3 -32.70 27.93 -93.60
N GLN A 4 -32.90 28.09 -92.31
CA GLN A 4 -33.49 27.12 -91.39
C GLN A 4 -32.71 25.78 -91.23
N LEU A 5 -32.25 25.49 -90.04
CA LEU A 5 -32.91 24.52 -89.19
C LEU A 5 -32.12 24.36 -87.83
N ALA A 6 -32.94 24.51 -86.79
CA ALA A 6 -32.55 24.25 -85.42
C ALA A 6 -32.26 22.74 -85.22
N HIS A 7 -31.37 22.43 -84.33
CA HIS A 7 -31.38 21.13 -83.62
C HIS A 7 -31.09 21.38 -82.17
N GLU A 8 -32.16 21.37 -81.37
CA GLU A 8 -32.12 21.30 -79.94
C GLU A 8 -31.65 19.90 -79.54
N GLY A 9 -30.45 19.82 -78.97
CA GLY A 9 -29.96 18.62 -78.29
C GLY A 9 -30.18 18.81 -76.76
N SER A 10 -31.27 18.19 -76.27
CA SER A 10 -31.59 18.07 -74.84
C SER A 10 -30.47 17.29 -74.13
N VAL A 11 -29.67 18.02 -73.38
CA VAL A 11 -28.72 17.41 -72.41
C VAL A 11 -29.49 17.18 -71.10
N GLY A 12 -29.74 15.90 -70.77
CA GLY A 12 -30.35 15.49 -69.55
C GLY A 12 -29.55 15.91 -68.32
N PRO A 13 -30.21 16.10 -67.21
CA PRO A 13 -29.53 16.49 -65.97
C PRO A 13 -28.62 15.37 -65.46
N ASP A 14 -27.32 15.65 -65.46
CA ASP A 14 -26.33 14.82 -64.77
C ASP A 14 -26.75 14.70 -63.30
N ALA A 15 -27.11 13.46 -62.94
CA ALA A 15 -27.34 13.10 -61.56
C ALA A 15 -25.98 13.22 -60.81
N ALA A 16 -25.82 14.38 -60.18
CA ALA A 16 -24.71 14.59 -59.28
C ALA A 16 -24.77 13.55 -58.14
N ILE A 17 -24.00 12.50 -58.30
CA ILE A 17 -23.75 11.53 -57.22
C ILE A 17 -22.98 12.26 -56.13
N SER A 18 -23.72 12.63 -55.09
CA SER A 18 -23.17 13.31 -53.95
C SER A 18 -22.23 12.37 -53.18
N PRO A 19 -20.92 12.65 -53.07
CA PRO A 19 -19.96 11.78 -52.38
C PRO A 19 -20.03 11.87 -50.84
N GLN A 20 -21.11 12.42 -50.25
CA GLN A 20 -21.21 12.72 -48.83
C GLN A 20 -21.52 11.53 -47.91
N GLY A 21 -21.73 10.32 -48.43
CA GLY A 21 -22.15 9.17 -47.64
C GLY A 21 -21.01 8.33 -47.02
N VAL A 22 -19.82 8.37 -47.60
CA VAL A 22 -18.76 7.40 -47.29
C VAL A 22 -17.91 7.81 -46.09
N ASP A 23 -17.73 9.10 -45.82
CA ASP A 23 -16.82 9.57 -44.77
C ASP A 23 -17.39 9.52 -43.33
N ARG A 24 -18.71 9.51 -43.20
CA ARG A 24 -19.35 9.54 -41.86
C ARG A 24 -19.26 8.20 -41.13
N MET A 25 -19.21 7.08 -41.83
CA MET A 25 -19.05 5.75 -41.21
C MET A 25 -17.63 5.49 -40.72
N GLY A 26 -16.61 6.00 -41.40
CA GLY A 26 -15.21 5.87 -40.99
C GLY A 26 -14.89 6.61 -39.71
N CYS A 27 -15.43 7.81 -39.54
CA CYS A 27 -15.17 8.65 -38.37
C CYS A 27 -15.84 8.10 -37.09
N ARG A 28 -17.07 7.54 -37.19
CA ARG A 28 -17.75 6.90 -36.05
C ARG A 28 -17.02 5.63 -35.57
N ARG A 29 -16.54 4.80 -36.49
CA ARG A 29 -15.80 3.58 -36.18
C ARG A 29 -14.45 3.89 -35.51
N ARG A 30 -13.73 4.90 -35.98
CA ARG A 30 -12.49 5.35 -35.34
C ARG A 30 -12.71 5.87 -33.94
N ARG A 31 -13.74 6.69 -33.70
CA ARG A 31 -14.07 7.19 -32.36
C ARG A 31 -14.46 6.06 -31.39
N ALA A 32 -15.20 5.06 -31.85
CA ALA A 32 -15.54 3.88 -31.05
C ALA A 32 -14.31 3.05 -30.70
N LEU A 33 -13.37 2.87 -31.62
CA LEU A 33 -12.10 2.17 -31.39
C LEU A 33 -11.23 2.91 -30.36
N TRP A 34 -11.08 4.23 -30.47
CA TRP A 34 -10.33 5.03 -29.50
C TRP A 34 -10.98 5.02 -28.12
N GLY A 35 -12.31 5.00 -28.05
CA GLY A 35 -13.05 4.84 -26.80
C GLY A 35 -12.79 3.46 -26.17
N ALA A 36 -12.83 2.39 -26.96
CA ALA A 36 -12.55 1.02 -26.46
C ALA A 36 -11.10 0.89 -25.97
N VAL A 37 -10.14 1.43 -26.71
CA VAL A 37 -8.71 1.44 -26.32
C VAL A 37 -8.53 2.21 -25.00
N GLY A 38 -9.17 3.37 -24.86
CA GLY A 38 -9.13 4.16 -23.63
C GLY A 38 -9.67 3.38 -22.41
N VAL A 39 -10.79 2.71 -22.57
CA VAL A 39 -11.39 1.87 -21.51
C VAL A 39 -10.45 0.71 -21.12
N VAL A 40 -9.86 0.03 -22.10
CA VAL A 40 -8.92 -1.06 -21.83
C VAL A 40 -7.70 -0.57 -21.05
N ILE A 41 -7.13 0.57 -21.45
CA ILE A 41 -5.97 1.15 -20.75
C ILE A 41 -6.34 1.48 -19.29
N VAL A 42 -7.49 2.13 -19.06
CA VAL A 42 -7.94 2.47 -17.70
C VAL A 42 -8.16 1.21 -16.86
N LEU A 43 -8.80 0.19 -17.40
CA LEU A 43 -9.01 -1.08 -16.70
C LEU A 43 -7.68 -1.75 -16.36
N THR A 44 -6.72 -1.77 -17.29
CA THR A 44 -5.40 -2.35 -17.05
C THR A 44 -4.65 -1.61 -15.95
N LEU A 45 -4.72 -0.28 -15.94
CA LEU A 45 -4.10 0.55 -14.90
C LEU A 45 -4.76 0.31 -13.53
N LEU A 46 -6.10 0.23 -13.48
CA LEU A 46 -6.82 -0.04 -12.24
C LEU A 46 -6.52 -1.44 -11.68
N LEU A 47 -6.48 -2.46 -12.55
CA LEU A 47 -6.12 -3.81 -12.15
C LEU A 47 -4.66 -3.91 -11.71
N GLY A 48 -3.75 -3.23 -12.42
CA GLY A 48 -2.33 -3.17 -12.05
C GLY A 48 -2.12 -2.47 -10.71
N LEU A 49 -2.76 -1.33 -10.50
CA LEU A 49 -2.68 -0.58 -9.23
C LEU A 49 -3.34 -1.37 -8.10
N GLY A 50 -4.53 -1.93 -8.33
CA GLY A 50 -5.22 -2.75 -7.34
C GLY A 50 -4.42 -3.99 -6.95
N GLY A 51 -3.85 -4.69 -7.91
CA GLY A 51 -2.99 -5.84 -7.67
C GLY A 51 -1.71 -5.47 -6.92
N TRP A 52 -1.09 -4.35 -7.27
CA TRP A 52 0.09 -3.84 -6.57
C TRP A 52 -0.23 -3.45 -5.12
N LEU A 53 -1.33 -2.74 -4.88
CA LEU A 53 -1.79 -2.37 -3.55
C LEU A 53 -2.12 -3.61 -2.71
N TRP A 54 -2.80 -4.59 -3.30
CA TRP A 54 -3.12 -5.84 -2.62
C TRP A 54 -1.86 -6.61 -2.22
N TRP A 55 -0.84 -6.65 -3.10
CA TRP A 55 0.42 -7.33 -2.85
C TRP A 55 1.27 -6.66 -1.78
N THR A 56 1.31 -5.32 -1.78
CA THR A 56 2.16 -4.55 -0.87
C THR A 56 1.50 -4.23 0.47
N ARG A 57 0.17 -4.41 0.59
CA ARG A 57 -0.58 -4.11 1.82
C ARG A 57 -1.43 -5.30 2.26
N PRO A 58 -0.82 -6.22 3.01
CA PRO A 58 -1.54 -7.33 3.62
C PRO A 58 -2.71 -6.85 4.47
N GLY A 59 -3.87 -7.51 4.35
CA GLY A 59 -5.07 -7.13 5.09
C GLY A 59 -5.00 -7.47 6.59
N THR A 60 -4.21 -8.48 6.97
CA THR A 60 -4.05 -8.88 8.36
C THR A 60 -3.03 -7.98 9.05
N THR A 61 -3.49 -7.14 9.96
CA THR A 61 -2.65 -6.17 10.69
C THR A 61 -2.50 -6.49 12.17
N SER A 62 -3.24 -7.48 12.70
CA SER A 62 -3.18 -7.85 14.12
C SER A 62 -3.52 -9.31 14.34
N VAL A 63 -2.95 -9.85 15.42
CA VAL A 63 -3.20 -11.21 15.93
C VAL A 63 -3.65 -11.09 17.38
N ALA A 64 -4.56 -11.96 17.80
CA ALA A 64 -5.02 -11.99 19.19
C ALA A 64 -3.90 -12.46 20.12
N VAL A 65 -3.85 -11.85 21.31
CA VAL A 65 -2.96 -12.32 22.38
C VAL A 65 -3.53 -13.65 22.92
N PRO A 66 -2.72 -14.68 23.10
CA PRO A 66 -3.13 -15.85 23.86
C PRO A 66 -3.53 -15.44 25.28
N ALA A 67 -4.72 -15.85 25.72
CA ALA A 67 -5.32 -15.37 26.98
C ALA A 67 -4.56 -15.77 28.26
N GLU A 68 -3.59 -16.68 28.17
CA GLU A 68 -2.88 -17.28 29.31
C GLU A 68 -1.43 -16.81 29.46
N VAL A 69 -0.98 -15.85 28.65
CA VAL A 69 0.43 -15.44 28.65
C VAL A 69 0.62 -14.23 29.56
N GLU A 70 1.39 -14.43 30.65
CA GLU A 70 1.87 -13.32 31.46
C GLU A 70 2.74 -12.38 30.62
N GLY A 71 2.66 -11.08 30.85
CA GLY A 71 3.46 -10.10 30.11
C GLY A 71 2.76 -8.75 29.98
N VAL A 72 3.43 -7.81 29.36
CA VAL A 72 2.94 -6.45 29.18
C VAL A 72 2.81 -6.13 27.69
N MET A 73 1.67 -5.56 27.32
CA MET A 73 1.48 -5.05 25.96
C MET A 73 2.11 -3.67 25.82
N ILE A 74 3.01 -3.52 24.88
CA ILE A 74 3.76 -2.29 24.63
C ILE A 74 3.45 -1.77 23.23
N SER A 75 3.19 -0.48 23.13
CA SER A 75 3.10 0.23 21.87
C SER A 75 4.46 0.86 21.57
N LEU A 76 5.06 0.48 20.46
CA LEU A 76 6.32 1.01 19.98
C LEU A 76 6.03 1.95 18.81
N ASP A 77 6.17 3.22 19.03
CA ASP A 77 6.15 4.25 18.01
C ASP A 77 7.40 5.15 18.18
N GLY A 78 7.77 5.83 17.11
CA GLY A 78 8.95 6.70 17.16
C GLY A 78 8.76 8.00 17.91
N SER A 79 7.54 8.29 18.42
CA SER A 79 7.17 9.56 19.05
C SER A 79 7.11 9.48 20.59
N ILE A 80 7.01 8.29 21.14
CA ILE A 80 6.97 8.03 22.59
C ILE A 80 8.35 7.58 23.04
N PRO A 81 8.80 8.00 24.24
CA PRO A 81 10.04 7.47 24.82
C PRO A 81 10.01 5.93 24.81
N ALA A 82 11.06 5.36 24.27
CA ALA A 82 11.17 3.92 24.20
C ALA A 82 11.14 3.29 25.59
N PRO A 83 10.42 2.17 25.79
CA PRO A 83 10.42 1.48 27.08
C PRO A 83 11.83 0.99 27.42
N GLU A 84 12.22 1.23 28.67
CA GLU A 84 13.55 0.92 29.19
C GLU A 84 13.48 -0.05 30.35
N THR A 85 14.54 -0.83 30.49
CA THR A 85 14.84 -1.67 31.65
C THR A 85 16.18 -1.27 32.24
N LYS A 86 16.53 -1.81 33.40
CA LYS A 86 17.85 -1.58 34.00
C LYS A 86 19.03 -1.98 33.09
N VAL A 87 18.80 -2.85 32.11
CA VAL A 87 19.85 -3.43 31.25
C VAL A 87 19.81 -2.95 29.79
N GLY A 88 18.77 -2.26 29.36
CA GLY A 88 18.68 -1.78 27.98
C GLY A 88 17.36 -1.13 27.63
N ARG A 89 17.21 -0.79 26.33
CA ARG A 89 16.07 -0.08 25.77
C ARG A 89 15.52 -0.83 24.55
N LEU A 90 14.18 -0.94 24.49
CA LEU A 90 13.46 -1.53 23.37
C LEU A 90 12.86 -0.45 22.49
N GLU A 91 13.22 -0.44 21.22
CA GLU A 91 12.74 0.54 20.23
C GLU A 91 12.06 -0.19 19.07
N THR A 92 11.26 0.56 18.31
CA THR A 92 10.78 0.05 17.05
C THR A 92 11.90 0.07 16.01
N GLY A 93 12.06 -1.00 15.27
CA GLY A 93 13.06 -1.11 14.20
C GLY A 93 12.49 -0.87 12.79
N GLY A 94 11.18 -0.68 12.67
CA GLY A 94 10.49 -0.48 11.41
C GLY A 94 9.54 -1.62 11.05
N MET A 95 8.84 -1.45 9.93
CA MET A 95 7.99 -2.49 9.37
C MET A 95 8.12 -2.54 7.85
N ARG A 96 7.85 -3.69 7.27
CA ARG A 96 7.76 -3.92 5.82
C ARG A 96 6.73 -5.00 5.52
N SER A 97 6.29 -5.08 4.28
CA SER A 97 5.50 -6.22 3.81
C SER A 97 6.34 -7.10 2.91
N GLU A 98 6.22 -8.40 3.08
CA GLU A 98 6.88 -9.40 2.25
C GLU A 98 6.00 -10.64 2.17
N GLY A 99 5.85 -11.21 0.97
CA GLY A 99 5.02 -12.40 0.77
C GLY A 99 3.58 -12.23 1.22
N HIS A 100 3.01 -11.04 1.07
CA HIS A 100 1.66 -10.70 1.52
C HIS A 100 1.46 -10.82 3.05
N GLN A 101 2.53 -10.63 3.81
CA GLN A 101 2.52 -10.60 5.26
C GLN A 101 3.27 -9.38 5.79
N TRP A 102 2.85 -8.87 6.94
CA TRP A 102 3.58 -7.83 7.63
C TRP A 102 4.74 -8.44 8.44
N ILE A 103 5.90 -7.84 8.26
CA ILE A 103 7.09 -8.08 9.07
C ILE A 103 7.36 -6.82 9.85
N GLY A 104 7.29 -6.91 11.16
CA GLY A 104 7.74 -5.87 12.06
C GLY A 104 9.16 -6.13 12.52
N SER A 105 9.83 -5.11 13.00
CA SER A 105 11.11 -5.28 13.65
C SER A 105 11.19 -4.48 14.93
N VAL A 106 11.89 -5.04 15.90
CA VAL A 106 12.25 -4.37 17.13
C VAL A 106 13.77 -4.22 17.20
N ARG A 107 14.21 -3.18 17.84
CA ARG A 107 15.61 -2.92 18.10
C ARG A 107 15.85 -2.96 19.61
N TRP A 108 16.68 -3.89 20.04
CA TRP A 108 17.14 -3.96 21.42
C TRP A 108 18.52 -3.32 21.53
N THR A 109 18.67 -2.37 22.43
CA THR A 109 19.93 -1.69 22.71
C THR A 109 20.31 -1.95 24.16
N PRO A 110 21.19 -2.91 24.46
CA PRO A 110 21.69 -3.16 25.80
C PRO A 110 22.52 -1.96 26.29
N LYS A 111 22.50 -1.68 27.59
CA LYS A 111 23.34 -0.62 28.18
C LYS A 111 24.82 -0.94 27.96
N GLY A 112 25.53 -0.06 27.28
CA GLY A 112 26.94 -0.24 26.95
C GLY A 112 27.23 -1.23 25.82
N GLY A 113 26.21 -1.74 25.15
CA GLY A 113 26.31 -2.66 24.01
C GLY A 113 25.88 -2.04 22.69
N ASN A 114 26.01 -2.81 21.62
CA ASN A 114 25.56 -2.42 20.29
C ASN A 114 24.07 -2.77 20.11
N PRO A 115 23.30 -1.94 19.39
CA PRO A 115 21.91 -2.24 19.06
C PRO A 115 21.83 -3.48 18.16
N ALA A 116 20.91 -4.38 18.47
CA ALA A 116 20.56 -5.54 17.64
C ALA A 116 19.13 -5.37 17.11
N LYS A 117 18.92 -5.68 15.83
CA LYS A 117 17.63 -5.65 15.18
C LYS A 117 17.10 -7.06 15.01
N TYR A 118 15.85 -7.28 15.44
CA TYR A 118 15.13 -8.55 15.31
C TYR A 118 13.92 -8.32 14.43
N GLU A 119 13.78 -9.12 13.38
CA GLU A 119 12.63 -9.11 12.48
C GLU A 119 11.72 -10.28 12.81
N MET A 120 10.41 -10.03 12.83
CA MET A 120 9.42 -11.05 13.18
C MET A 120 8.11 -10.85 12.40
N HIS A 121 7.44 -11.96 12.10
CA HIS A 121 6.10 -11.95 11.54
C HIS A 121 5.04 -11.68 12.62
N LEU A 122 3.84 -11.30 12.20
CA LEU A 122 2.72 -11.17 13.11
C LEU A 122 2.43 -12.50 13.82
N GLY A 123 2.37 -12.47 15.15
CA GLY A 123 2.18 -13.64 15.99
C GLY A 123 3.46 -14.42 16.29
N GLU A 124 4.58 -14.06 15.69
CA GLU A 124 5.87 -14.69 15.98
C GLU A 124 6.44 -14.17 17.29
N SER A 125 7.05 -15.07 18.05
CA SER A 125 7.73 -14.78 19.31
C SER A 125 9.22 -15.06 19.17
N ILE A 126 10.04 -14.12 19.63
CA ILE A 126 11.50 -14.24 19.64
C ILE A 126 11.98 -13.99 21.07
N HIS A 127 12.87 -14.85 21.56
CA HIS A 127 13.58 -14.58 22.81
C HIS A 127 14.81 -13.71 22.53
N ILE A 128 14.93 -12.63 23.29
CA ILE A 128 16.04 -11.67 23.20
C ILE A 128 16.81 -11.74 24.50
N ASP A 129 18.07 -12.15 24.43
CA ASP A 129 18.93 -12.27 25.60
C ASP A 129 19.02 -10.94 26.37
N GLY A 130 18.76 -11.00 27.67
CA GLY A 130 18.76 -9.83 28.54
C GLY A 130 17.54 -8.92 28.39
N LEU A 131 16.47 -9.37 27.73
CA LEU A 131 15.16 -8.73 27.73
C LEU A 131 14.07 -9.73 28.10
N GLY A 132 14.02 -10.87 27.40
CA GLY A 132 12.96 -11.85 27.49
C GLY A 132 12.30 -12.16 26.16
N THR A 133 11.06 -12.59 26.18
CA THR A 133 10.32 -13.00 24.97
C THR A 133 9.45 -11.85 24.46
N VAL A 134 9.65 -11.50 23.18
CA VAL A 134 8.88 -10.48 22.47
C VAL A 134 8.02 -11.14 21.41
N THR A 135 6.72 -10.85 21.41
CA THR A 135 5.76 -11.34 20.41
C THR A 135 5.16 -10.15 19.66
N LEU A 136 5.22 -10.15 18.35
CA LEU A 136 4.62 -9.11 17.54
C LEU A 136 3.11 -9.33 17.39
N LEU A 137 2.29 -8.43 17.94
CA LEU A 137 0.84 -8.60 17.94
C LEU A 137 0.12 -7.78 16.87
N ALA A 138 0.59 -6.57 16.60
CA ALA A 138 -0.04 -5.74 15.62
C ALA A 138 0.95 -4.77 14.98
N VAL A 139 0.65 -4.41 13.74
CA VAL A 139 1.32 -3.37 12.99
C VAL A 139 0.28 -2.38 12.49
N ASN A 140 0.57 -1.08 12.58
CA ASN A 140 -0.22 -0.03 12.00
C ASN A 140 0.63 0.64 10.91
N PRO A 141 0.45 0.25 9.64
CA PRO A 141 1.24 0.83 8.56
C PRO A 141 0.88 2.29 8.33
N PRO A 142 1.82 3.11 7.82
CA PRO A 142 1.55 4.49 7.51
C PRO A 142 0.43 4.60 6.46
N PRO A 143 -0.40 5.65 6.51
CA PRO A 143 -1.44 5.89 5.53
C PRO A 143 -0.84 6.04 4.11
N LEU A 144 -1.62 5.68 3.07
CA LEU A 144 -1.20 5.82 1.67
C LEU A 144 -0.95 7.28 1.27
N ILE A 145 -1.72 8.18 1.86
CA ILE A 145 -1.60 9.61 1.66
C ILE A 145 -1.01 10.16 2.95
N LEU A 146 0.24 10.59 2.90
CA LEU A 146 0.90 11.22 4.03
C LEU A 146 0.15 12.51 4.37
N GLN A 147 -0.57 12.49 5.48
CA GLN A 147 -1.03 13.71 6.12
C GLN A 147 0.09 14.16 7.07
N GLU A 148 0.55 15.40 6.90
CA GLU A 148 1.69 15.98 7.64
C GLU A 148 1.57 15.94 9.18
N LYS A 149 0.41 15.57 9.71
CA LYS A 149 0.10 15.61 11.15
C LYS A 149 -0.14 14.26 11.81
N GLU A 150 -0.21 13.18 11.06
CA GLU A 150 -0.46 11.88 11.67
C GLU A 150 0.85 11.14 11.83
N GLY A 151 1.09 10.76 13.08
CA GLY A 151 2.26 10.06 13.55
C GLY A 151 2.60 8.85 12.70
N GLY A 152 3.88 8.51 12.72
CA GLY A 152 4.44 7.42 11.97
C GLY A 152 3.77 6.07 12.28
N TRP A 153 4.27 5.05 11.66
CA TRP A 153 3.88 3.67 11.87
C TRP A 153 4.09 3.25 13.34
N THR A 154 3.15 2.45 13.85
CA THR A 154 3.16 1.93 15.21
C THR A 154 3.19 0.42 15.16
N THR A 155 3.96 -0.19 16.04
CA THR A 155 3.92 -1.63 16.28
C THR A 155 3.47 -1.90 17.71
N ARG A 156 2.68 -2.97 17.92
CA ARG A 156 2.33 -3.44 19.25
C ARG A 156 2.99 -4.79 19.47
N ALA A 157 3.73 -4.88 20.54
CA ALA A 157 4.38 -6.10 20.96
C ALA A 157 3.90 -6.50 22.36
N HIS A 158 3.80 -7.80 22.58
CA HIS A 158 3.66 -8.37 23.91
C HIS A 158 5.03 -8.80 24.36
N VAL A 159 5.43 -8.37 25.55
CA VAL A 159 6.76 -8.66 26.10
C VAL A 159 6.62 -9.33 27.45
N VAL A 160 7.23 -10.50 27.55
CA VAL A 160 7.44 -11.23 28.79
C VAL A 160 8.90 -11.05 29.17
N LEU A 161 9.15 -10.24 30.19
CA LEU A 161 10.51 -9.98 30.65
C LEU A 161 11.10 -11.22 31.33
N ASP A 162 12.43 -11.32 31.29
CA ASP A 162 13.15 -12.30 32.09
C ASP A 162 12.90 -12.06 33.60
N PRO A 163 12.92 -13.10 34.46
CA PRO A 163 12.44 -13.05 35.82
C PRO A 163 13.02 -11.95 36.72
N GLU A 164 14.21 -11.49 36.42
CA GLU A 164 14.89 -10.47 37.22
C GLU A 164 14.73 -9.02 36.67
N LEU A 165 13.96 -8.88 35.60
CA LEU A 165 13.78 -7.60 34.93
C LEU A 165 12.42 -6.99 35.23
N HIS A 166 12.40 -5.66 35.25
CA HIS A 166 11.19 -4.85 35.29
C HIS A 166 11.35 -3.62 34.37
N TRP A 167 10.23 -3.06 33.95
CA TRP A 167 10.24 -1.83 33.19
C TRP A 167 10.54 -0.67 34.11
N CYS A 168 11.40 0.26 33.63
CA CYS A 168 11.62 1.52 34.32
C CYS A 168 10.37 2.39 34.21
N GLU A 169 9.83 2.80 35.34
CA GLU A 169 8.69 3.71 35.37
C GLU A 169 9.17 5.16 35.38
N ARG A 170 8.28 6.07 34.96
CA ARG A 170 8.59 7.50 34.96
C ARG A 170 9.02 8.02 36.35
N TRP A 171 8.53 7.37 37.41
CA TRP A 171 8.73 7.75 38.80
C TRP A 171 9.75 6.86 39.50
N ASP A 172 10.17 5.77 38.89
CA ASP A 172 11.20 4.87 39.38
C ASP A 172 12.20 4.61 38.23
N PRO A 173 13.07 5.61 37.97
CA PRO A 173 14.08 5.46 36.90
C PRO A 173 15.09 4.39 37.30
N CYS A 174 15.29 3.40 36.45
CA CYS A 174 16.35 2.39 36.65
C CYS A 174 17.73 3.06 36.83
#